data_ba0db19d1159cfe5683652f51ca9a613
#
_entry.id   ba0db19d1159cfe5683652f51ca9a613
#
_cell.length_a   1.000
_cell.length_b   1.000
_cell.length_c   1.000
_cell.angle_alpha   90.00
_cell.angle_beta   90.00
_cell.angle_gamma   90.00
#
_symmetry.space_group_name_H-M   'P 1'
#
loop_
_entity.id
_entity.type
_entity.pdbx_description
1 polymer ?
#
loop_
_entity_poly.entity_id
_entity_poly.type
_entity_poly.pdbx_seq_one_letter_code
_entity_poly.pdbx_strand_id
1 'polypeptide(L)'
;MEFSDVVALKIKELMKEKNVSIYKLESLTGIYSSTITLFLNRKTKTIRLENLLYICEALGTNLSQFFADERFNESEAKHWLKRNKEK
;
A
#
# COMPACT_ATOMS: atom_id res chain seq x y z
N MET A 1 -0.08 -14.38 1.76
CA MET A 1 -0.11 -13.12 1.03
C MET A 1 1.13 -12.30 1.40
N GLU A 2 1.87 -11.85 0.41
CA GLU A 2 3.05 -11.05 0.67
C GLU A 2 2.68 -9.67 1.23
N PHE A 3 3.62 -9.06 1.93
CA PHE A 3 3.45 -7.73 2.52
C PHE A 3 2.96 -6.71 1.48
N SER A 4 3.62 -6.64 0.34
CA SER A 4 3.26 -5.67 -0.69
C SER A 4 1.88 -5.94 -1.30
N ASP A 5 1.42 -7.21 -1.30
CA ASP A 5 0.06 -7.54 -1.75
C ASP A 5 -0.97 -6.92 -0.82
N VAL A 6 -0.70 -6.96 0.49
CA VAL A 6 -1.61 -6.35 1.48
C VAL A 6 -1.63 -4.84 1.31
N VAL A 7 -0.48 -4.23 1.04
CA VAL A 7 -0.41 -2.79 0.77
C VAL A 7 -1.29 -2.42 -0.44
N ALA A 8 -1.14 -3.14 -1.55
CA ALA A 8 -1.91 -2.88 -2.76
C ALA A 8 -3.42 -3.06 -2.51
N LEU A 9 -3.79 -4.15 -1.83
CA LEU A 9 -5.18 -4.43 -1.51
C LEU A 9 -5.79 -3.33 -0.63
N LYS A 10 -5.05 -2.90 0.39
CA LYS A 10 -5.52 -1.85 1.30
C LYS A 10 -5.74 -0.53 0.57
N ILE A 11 -4.85 -0.17 -0.35
CA ILE A 11 -5.02 1.04 -1.17
C ILE A 11 -6.32 0.94 -1.98
N LYS A 12 -6.55 -0.20 -2.63
CA LYS A 12 -7.77 -0.41 -3.42
C LYS A 12 -9.03 -0.27 -2.56
N GLU A 13 -9.00 -0.86 -1.36
CA GLU A 13 -10.12 -0.78 -0.43
C GLU A 13 -10.41 0.66 -0.01
N LEU A 14 -9.36 1.42 0.30
CA LEU A 14 -9.50 2.82 0.69
C LEU A 14 -10.00 3.68 -0.46
N MET A 15 -9.52 3.44 -1.68
CA MET A 15 -10.00 4.14 -2.86
C MET A 15 -11.50 3.92 -3.06
N LYS A 16 -11.94 2.68 -2.92
CA LYS A 16 -13.35 2.33 -3.05
C LYS A 16 -14.18 2.98 -1.95
N GLU A 17 -13.71 2.87 -0.71
CA GLU A 17 -14.39 3.44 0.46
C GLU A 17 -14.54 4.96 0.34
N LYS A 18 -13.50 5.65 -0.11
CA LYS A 18 -13.50 7.11 -0.25
C LYS A 18 -14.01 7.58 -1.59
N ASN A 19 -14.34 6.65 -2.49
CA ASN A 19 -14.79 6.96 -3.85
C ASN A 19 -13.78 7.82 -4.62
N VAL A 20 -12.52 7.42 -4.54
CA VAL A 20 -11.41 8.12 -5.21
C VAL A 20 -10.93 7.27 -6.38
N SER A 21 -10.97 7.84 -7.59
CA SER A 21 -10.49 7.18 -8.80
C SER A 21 -8.98 7.25 -8.90
N ILE A 22 -8.41 6.44 -9.79
CA ILE A 22 -6.97 6.46 -10.05
C ILE A 22 -6.52 7.84 -10.55
N TYR A 23 -7.31 8.49 -11.39
CA TYR A 23 -6.98 9.81 -11.92
C TYR A 23 -7.09 10.89 -10.85
N LYS A 24 -8.04 10.76 -9.94
CA LYS A 24 -8.15 11.67 -8.81
C LYS A 24 -6.95 11.52 -7.90
N LEU A 25 -6.52 10.28 -7.68
CA LEU A 25 -5.35 9.99 -6.85
C LEU A 25 -4.10 10.60 -7.47
N GLU A 26 -3.92 10.50 -8.79
CA GLU A 26 -2.83 11.16 -9.51
C GLU A 26 -2.88 12.67 -9.29
N SER A 27 -4.05 13.26 -9.44
CA SER A 27 -4.24 14.70 -9.25
C SER A 27 -3.85 15.16 -7.85
N LEU A 28 -4.21 14.38 -6.83
CA LEU A 28 -3.96 14.72 -5.45
C LEU A 28 -2.51 14.50 -5.02
N THR A 29 -1.83 13.52 -5.59
CA THR A 29 -0.49 13.10 -5.15
C THR A 29 0.63 13.55 -6.07
N GLY A 30 0.33 13.81 -7.33
CA GLY A 30 1.36 14.07 -8.33
C GLY A 30 2.06 12.81 -8.84
N ILE A 31 1.63 11.63 -8.38
CA ILE A 31 2.18 10.35 -8.84
C ILE A 31 1.42 9.95 -10.11
N TYR A 32 2.14 9.57 -11.15
CA TYR A 32 1.49 9.16 -12.41
C TYR A 32 0.54 7.99 -12.18
N SER A 33 -0.63 8.07 -12.81
CA SER A 33 -1.63 7.00 -12.69
C SER A 33 -1.07 5.65 -13.14
N SER A 34 -0.19 5.64 -14.13
CA SER A 34 0.45 4.40 -14.59
C SER A 34 1.30 3.76 -13.51
N THR A 35 2.03 4.56 -12.73
CA THR A 35 2.85 4.06 -11.62
C THR A 35 1.97 3.39 -10.56
N ILE A 36 0.87 4.06 -10.21
CA ILE A 36 -0.07 3.53 -9.21
C ILE A 36 -0.73 2.26 -9.73
N THR A 37 -1.22 2.28 -10.97
CA THR A 37 -1.91 1.14 -11.59
C THR A 37 -1.01 -0.09 -11.67
N LEU A 38 0.26 0.09 -12.06
CA LEU A 38 1.19 -1.03 -12.13
C LEU A 38 1.38 -1.69 -10.77
N PHE A 39 1.46 -0.89 -9.71
CA PHE A 39 1.58 -1.44 -8.37
C PHE A 39 0.30 -2.14 -7.92
N LEU A 40 -0.86 -1.50 -8.13
CA LEU A 40 -2.16 -2.08 -7.71
C LEU A 40 -2.48 -3.37 -8.46
N ASN A 41 -2.04 -3.49 -9.72
CA ASN A 41 -2.23 -4.69 -10.54
C ASN A 41 -1.10 -5.70 -10.35
N ARG A 42 -0.21 -5.46 -9.39
CA ARG A 42 0.90 -6.35 -9.03
C ARG A 42 1.89 -6.57 -10.17
N LYS A 43 1.99 -5.61 -11.10
CA LYS A 43 3.01 -5.64 -12.16
C LYS A 43 4.36 -5.18 -11.64
N THR A 44 4.36 -4.28 -10.65
CA THR A 44 5.54 -3.95 -9.86
C THR A 44 5.33 -4.46 -8.44
N LYS A 45 6.39 -4.95 -7.82
CA LYS A 45 6.29 -5.58 -6.50
C LYS A 45 6.39 -4.59 -5.34
N THR A 46 6.98 -3.44 -5.58
CA THR A 46 7.25 -2.48 -4.52
C THR A 46 6.66 -1.12 -4.86
N ILE A 47 6.48 -0.31 -3.83
CA ILE A 47 6.08 1.07 -3.95
C ILE A 47 7.07 1.89 -3.12
N ARG A 48 7.44 3.07 -3.61
CA ARG A 48 8.30 3.97 -2.84
C ARG A 48 7.56 4.40 -1.59
N LEU A 49 8.29 4.47 -0.48
CA LEU A 49 7.68 4.82 0.81
C LEU A 49 7.04 6.21 0.77
N GLU A 50 7.69 7.17 0.13
CA GLU A 50 7.13 8.51 -0.01
C GLU A 50 5.84 8.49 -0.82
N ASN A 51 5.77 7.66 -1.86
CA ASN A 51 4.54 7.54 -2.64
C ASN A 51 3.41 6.98 -1.80
N LEU A 52 3.70 6.00 -0.95
CA LEU A 52 2.70 5.46 -0.05
C LEU A 52 2.21 6.53 0.94
N LEU A 53 3.12 7.35 1.46
CA LEU A 53 2.75 8.44 2.35
C LEU A 53 1.78 9.41 1.65
N TYR A 54 2.10 9.81 0.43
CA TYR A 54 1.24 10.74 -0.33
C TYR A 54 -0.13 10.13 -0.63
N ILE A 55 -0.15 8.84 -0.95
CA ILE A 55 -1.41 8.12 -1.20
C ILE A 55 -2.26 8.09 0.07
N CYS A 56 -1.65 7.79 1.22
CA CYS A 56 -2.36 7.78 2.50
C CYS A 56 -2.97 9.15 2.79
N GLU A 57 -2.20 10.22 2.62
CA GLU A 57 -2.71 11.57 2.85
C GLU A 57 -3.86 11.91 1.91
N ALA A 58 -3.74 11.54 0.65
CA ALA A 58 -4.80 11.78 -0.34
C ALA A 58 -6.09 11.02 0.01
N LEU A 59 -5.96 9.87 0.66
CA LEU A 59 -7.10 9.04 1.06
C LEU A 59 -7.58 9.33 2.47
N GLY A 60 -7.07 10.39 3.10
CA GLY A 60 -7.54 10.82 4.42
C GLY A 60 -7.09 9.95 5.58
N THR A 61 -5.98 9.27 5.41
CA THR A 61 -5.41 8.44 6.48
C THR A 61 -3.93 8.80 6.68
N ASN A 62 -3.23 8.05 7.52
CA ASN A 62 -1.80 8.22 7.73
C ASN A 62 -1.14 6.84 7.80
N LEU A 63 0.19 6.82 7.82
CA LEU A 63 0.93 5.55 7.81
C LEU A 63 0.61 4.69 9.04
N SER A 64 0.47 5.32 10.20
CA SER A 64 0.15 4.59 11.43
C SER A 64 -1.19 3.86 11.32
N GLN A 65 -2.22 4.55 10.86
CA GLN A 65 -3.55 3.95 10.67
C GLN A 65 -3.55 2.91 9.55
N PHE A 66 -2.82 3.20 8.48
CA PHE A 66 -2.72 2.29 7.34
C PHE A 66 -2.15 0.94 7.78
N PHE A 67 -1.07 0.95 8.56
CA PHE A 67 -0.40 -0.27 8.99
C PHE A 67 -0.98 -0.87 10.28
N ALA A 68 -2.04 -0.29 10.84
CA ALA A 68 -2.72 -0.89 11.99
C ALA A 68 -3.57 -2.12 11.61
N ASP A 69 -3.74 -2.37 10.33
CA ASP A 69 -4.49 -3.53 9.82
C ASP A 69 -3.78 -4.83 10.19
N GLU A 70 -4.51 -5.75 10.80
CA GLU A 70 -3.94 -7.02 11.27
C GLU A 70 -3.35 -7.89 10.16
N ARG A 71 -3.81 -7.71 8.93
CA ARG A 71 -3.29 -8.47 7.79
C ARG A 71 -1.79 -8.25 7.59
N PHE A 72 -1.25 -7.12 8.01
CA PHE A 72 0.19 -6.87 7.93
C PHE A 72 0.98 -7.74 8.91
N ASN A 73 0.37 -8.14 10.01
CA ASN A 73 1.03 -8.99 11.01
C ASN A 73 1.12 -10.44 10.55
N GLU A 74 0.33 -10.83 9.58
CA GLU A 74 0.27 -12.19 9.07
C GLU A 74 1.01 -12.34 7.74
N SER A 75 1.74 -11.31 7.33
CA SER A 75 2.50 -11.33 6.08
C SER A 75 3.77 -12.17 6.21
N GLU A 76 4.36 -12.51 5.06
CA GLU A 76 5.59 -13.30 5.03
C GLU A 76 6.78 -12.61 5.67
N ALA A 77 6.76 -11.28 5.76
CA ALA A 77 7.83 -10.54 6.43
C ALA A 77 7.98 -11.00 7.89
N LYS A 78 6.87 -11.28 8.55
CA LYS A 78 6.88 -11.78 9.92
C LYS A 78 7.61 -13.11 10.03
N HIS A 79 7.34 -14.02 9.10
CA HIS A 79 8.00 -15.32 9.07
C HIS A 79 9.49 -15.19 8.76
N TRP A 80 9.84 -14.33 7.84
CA TRP A 80 11.22 -14.08 7.46
C TRP A 80 12.03 -13.55 8.64
N LEU A 81 11.51 -12.57 9.36
CA LEU A 81 12.17 -11.98 10.53
C LEU A 81 12.36 -13.01 11.64
N LYS A 82 11.34 -13.81 11.89
CA LYS A 82 11.43 -14.86 12.90
C LYS A 82 12.51 -15.88 12.57
N ARG A 83 12.56 -16.31 11.31
CA ARG A 83 13.56 -17.28 10.84
C ARG A 83 14.99 -16.76 10.99
N ASN A 84 15.21 -15.50 10.62
CA ASN A 84 16.54 -14.90 10.69
C ASN A 84 16.98 -14.61 12.11
N LYS A 85 16.04 -14.38 13.02
CA LYS A 85 16.31 -14.18 14.43
C LYS A 85 16.90 -15.43 15.11
N GLU A 86 16.55 -16.59 14.61
CA GLU A 86 16.98 -17.87 15.16
C GLU A 86 18.40 -18.23 14.75
N LYS A 87 18.99 -17.51 13.83
CA LYS A 87 20.39 -17.69 13.42
C LYS A 87 21.32 -16.94 14.35
#